data_74a8e3c44e62a8f11c62839ae0957a88
#
_entry.id   74a8e3c44e62a8f11c62839ae0957a88
#
_cell.length_a   1.000
_cell.length_b   1.000
_cell.length_c   1.000
_cell.angle_alpha   90.00
_cell.angle_beta   90.00
_cell.angle_gamma   90.00
#
_symmetry.space_group_name_H-M   'P 1'
#
loop_
_entity.id
_entity.type
_entity.pdbx_description
1 polymer ?
#
loop_
_entity_poly.entity_id
_entity_poly.type
_entity_poly.pdbx_seq_one_letter_code
_entity_poly.pdbx_strand_id
1 'polypeptide(L)'
;MELQTPKNGVIGTDMPVRDAALKVTGQFKYVGDMTLPHMLHAKVLFSPVAHARIKSIDTSQAEQLEGVRAVVCWKNAPDALFNSCGEEIDGEKTERVFDSTVRYV
;
A
#
# COMPACT_ATOMS: atom_id res chain seq x y z
N MET A 1 8.67 20.12 -41.42
CA MET A 1 8.59 21.00 -40.22
C MET A 1 9.73 20.58 -39.32
N GLU A 2 10.86 21.28 -39.42
CA GLU A 2 12.03 20.97 -38.57
C GLU A 2 11.78 21.50 -37.17
N LEU A 3 11.76 20.60 -36.22
CA LEU A 3 11.73 20.93 -34.79
C LEU A 3 13.08 21.54 -34.43
N GLN A 4 13.12 22.86 -34.28
CA GLN A 4 14.30 23.52 -33.73
C GLN A 4 14.47 23.16 -32.29
N THR A 5 15.50 22.38 -31.97
CA THR A 5 15.90 22.12 -30.60
C THR A 5 16.31 23.45 -29.94
N PRO A 6 15.69 23.82 -28.80
CA PRO A 6 16.06 25.03 -28.08
C PRO A 6 17.51 24.94 -27.60
N LYS A 7 18.27 26.00 -27.80
CA LYS A 7 19.71 26.08 -27.46
C LYS A 7 20.03 25.99 -25.95
N ASN A 8 19.04 26.03 -25.07
CA ASN A 8 19.25 26.17 -23.63
C ASN A 8 18.31 25.28 -22.83
N GLY A 9 18.52 23.96 -22.87
CA GLY A 9 17.90 23.06 -21.88
C GLY A 9 16.58 22.40 -22.29
N VAL A 10 15.89 21.82 -21.32
CA VAL A 10 14.70 20.98 -21.48
C VAL A 10 13.38 21.75 -21.51
N ILE A 11 13.38 23.04 -21.18
CA ILE A 11 12.18 23.87 -21.16
C ILE A 11 11.65 24.06 -22.57
N GLY A 12 10.39 23.70 -22.83
CA GLY A 12 9.75 23.80 -24.14
C GLY A 12 10.08 22.66 -25.10
N THR A 13 10.79 21.62 -24.67
CA THR A 13 11.01 20.41 -25.45
C THR A 13 10.10 19.26 -24.93
N ASP A 14 9.60 18.48 -25.87
CA ASP A 14 8.84 17.28 -25.56
C ASP A 14 9.83 16.17 -25.18
N MET A 15 9.93 15.91 -23.85
CA MET A 15 10.83 14.89 -23.31
C MET A 15 10.10 13.58 -23.16
N PRO A 16 10.56 12.50 -23.80
CA PRO A 16 9.95 11.20 -23.61
C PRO A 16 10.14 10.72 -22.16
N VAL A 17 9.08 10.17 -21.58
CA VAL A 17 9.14 9.53 -20.26
C VAL A 17 10.10 8.34 -20.34
N ARG A 18 11.09 8.27 -19.44
CA ARG A 18 12.19 7.28 -19.49
C ARG A 18 11.72 5.83 -19.53
N ASP A 19 10.64 5.54 -18.84
CA ASP A 19 10.08 4.20 -18.69
C ASP A 19 8.86 3.95 -19.58
N ALA A 20 8.51 4.89 -20.47
CA ALA A 20 7.35 4.77 -21.34
C ALA A 20 7.38 3.50 -22.20
N ALA A 21 8.53 3.22 -22.83
CA ALA A 21 8.69 2.04 -23.67
C ALA A 21 8.49 0.72 -22.87
N LEU A 22 9.02 0.65 -21.67
CA LEU A 22 8.88 -0.50 -20.80
C LEU A 22 7.42 -0.69 -20.34
N LYS A 23 6.72 0.40 -20.06
CA LYS A 23 5.31 0.39 -19.66
C LYS A 23 4.40 -0.07 -20.79
N VAL A 24 4.54 0.49 -21.98
CA VAL A 24 3.67 0.13 -23.11
C VAL A 24 3.94 -1.27 -23.67
N THR A 25 5.14 -1.80 -23.47
CA THR A 25 5.48 -3.18 -23.85
C THR A 25 5.21 -4.20 -22.75
N GLY A 26 4.74 -3.79 -21.57
CA GLY A 26 4.48 -4.67 -20.44
C GLY A 26 5.76 -5.24 -19.77
N GLN A 27 6.92 -4.67 -20.06
CA GLN A 27 8.20 -5.09 -19.49
C GLN A 27 8.51 -4.38 -18.16
N PHE A 28 7.82 -3.28 -17.89
CA PHE A 28 7.98 -2.56 -16.64
C PHE A 28 7.36 -3.36 -15.49
N LYS A 29 8.15 -3.62 -14.46
CA LYS A 29 7.68 -4.32 -13.26
C LYS A 29 7.29 -3.31 -12.19
N TYR A 30 6.03 -3.36 -11.80
CA TYR A 30 5.52 -2.64 -10.63
C TYR A 30 5.81 -3.41 -9.34
N VAL A 31 5.61 -2.77 -8.20
CA VAL A 31 5.83 -3.40 -6.89
C VAL A 31 4.99 -4.68 -6.74
N GLY A 32 3.75 -4.69 -7.27
CA GLY A 32 2.88 -5.87 -7.25
C GLY A 32 3.36 -7.05 -8.10
N ASP A 33 4.26 -6.81 -9.06
CA ASP A 33 4.82 -7.86 -9.94
C ASP A 33 6.15 -8.42 -9.40
N MET A 34 6.63 -7.88 -8.27
CA MET A 34 7.90 -8.33 -7.68
C MET A 34 7.72 -9.65 -6.96
N THR A 35 8.61 -10.59 -7.25
CA THR A 35 8.67 -11.88 -6.56
C THR A 35 10.07 -12.04 -5.98
N LEU A 36 10.15 -12.28 -4.69
CA LEU A 36 11.41 -12.51 -3.97
C LEU A 36 11.44 -13.93 -3.42
N PRO A 37 12.63 -14.54 -3.27
CA PRO A 37 12.76 -15.83 -2.59
C PRO A 37 12.17 -15.75 -1.17
N HIS A 38 11.35 -16.73 -0.81
CA HIS A 38 10.66 -16.79 0.50
C HIS A 38 9.73 -15.61 0.81
N MET A 39 9.23 -14.91 -0.21
CA MET A 39 8.28 -13.82 -0.03
C MET A 39 6.97 -14.35 0.60
N LEU A 40 6.51 -13.63 1.61
CA LEU A 40 5.21 -13.90 2.21
C LEU A 40 4.13 -13.11 1.47
N HIS A 41 2.96 -13.73 1.35
CA HIS A 41 1.77 -13.10 0.79
C HIS A 41 0.81 -12.74 1.91
N ALA A 42 0.37 -11.49 1.95
CA ALA A 42 -0.63 -11.05 2.92
C ALA A 42 -2.02 -11.07 2.28
N LYS A 43 -3.01 -11.48 3.05
CA LYS A 43 -4.42 -11.38 2.70
C LYS A 43 -5.16 -10.64 3.81
N VAL A 44 -5.92 -9.63 3.44
CA VAL A 44 -6.67 -8.81 4.38
C VAL A 44 -8.13 -9.27 4.41
N LEU A 45 -8.66 -9.42 5.60
CA LEU A 45 -10.09 -9.57 5.82
C LEU A 45 -10.67 -8.20 6.20
N PHE A 46 -11.51 -7.68 5.32
CA PHE A 46 -12.20 -6.42 5.56
C PHE A 46 -13.47 -6.61 6.38
N SER A 47 -13.87 -5.55 7.07
CA SER A 47 -15.15 -5.53 7.78
C SER A 47 -16.33 -5.53 6.79
N PRO A 48 -17.40 -6.28 7.08
CA PRO A 48 -18.63 -6.22 6.30
C PRO A 48 -19.50 -4.98 6.62
N VAL A 49 -19.09 -4.18 7.61
CA VAL A 49 -19.85 -2.99 8.07
C VAL A 49 -18.93 -1.77 8.12
N ALA A 50 -19.48 -0.62 7.75
CA ALA A 50 -18.70 0.61 7.61
C ALA A 50 -18.23 1.20 8.95
N HIS A 51 -19.02 1.03 10.02
CA HIS A 51 -18.67 1.56 11.33
C HIS A 51 -19.14 0.61 12.43
N ALA A 52 -18.20 0.10 13.21
CA ALA A 52 -18.50 -0.81 14.31
C ALA A 52 -17.33 -0.92 15.29
N ARG A 53 -17.64 -1.35 16.50
CA ARG A 53 -16.63 -1.79 17.47
C ARG A 53 -16.45 -3.29 17.37
N ILE A 54 -15.24 -3.76 17.18
CA ILE A 54 -14.90 -5.17 17.16
C ILE A 54 -14.94 -5.69 18.60
N LYS A 55 -15.85 -6.60 18.88
CA LYS A 55 -15.94 -7.25 20.19
C LYS A 55 -14.90 -8.34 20.36
N SER A 56 -14.77 -9.19 19.37
CA SER A 56 -13.79 -10.28 19.34
C SER A 56 -13.46 -10.67 17.90
N ILE A 57 -12.26 -11.17 17.72
CA ILE A 57 -11.83 -11.87 16.50
C ILE A 57 -11.29 -13.22 16.99
N ASP A 58 -11.78 -14.30 16.41
CA ASP A 58 -11.22 -15.63 16.58
C ASP A 58 -10.29 -15.93 15.42
N THR A 59 -9.00 -16.02 15.71
CA THR A 59 -7.94 -16.27 14.74
C THR A 59 -7.47 -17.73 14.74
N SER A 60 -8.00 -18.56 15.62
CA SER A 60 -7.52 -19.92 15.88
C SER A 60 -7.47 -20.82 14.65
N GLN A 61 -8.48 -20.77 13.81
CA GLN A 61 -8.53 -21.56 12.58
C GLN A 61 -7.49 -21.06 11.56
N ALA A 62 -7.32 -19.75 11.44
CA ALA A 62 -6.35 -19.18 10.53
C ALA A 62 -4.90 -19.48 10.95
N GLU A 63 -4.63 -19.45 12.25
CA GLU A 63 -3.30 -19.76 12.80
C GLU A 63 -2.90 -21.24 12.63
N GLN A 64 -3.89 -22.14 12.58
CA GLN A 64 -3.67 -23.57 12.39
C GLN A 64 -3.49 -23.99 10.91
N LEU A 65 -3.77 -23.09 9.95
CA LEU A 65 -3.62 -23.41 8.55
C LEU A 65 -2.14 -23.58 8.16
N GLU A 66 -1.87 -24.66 7.45
CA GLU A 66 -0.54 -24.93 6.93
C GLU A 66 -0.07 -23.78 6.01
N GLY A 67 1.15 -23.31 6.22
CA GLY A 67 1.73 -22.21 5.46
C GLY A 67 1.44 -20.82 6.02
N VAL A 68 0.53 -20.65 6.95
CA VAL A 68 0.32 -19.39 7.65
C VAL A 68 1.50 -19.13 8.59
N ARG A 69 2.13 -17.97 8.45
CA ARG A 69 3.27 -17.55 9.28
C ARG A 69 2.88 -16.64 10.42
N ALA A 70 1.89 -15.81 10.20
CA ALA A 70 1.35 -14.91 11.22
C ALA A 70 -0.07 -14.51 10.90
N VAL A 71 -0.86 -14.28 11.92
CA VAL A 71 -2.17 -13.62 11.83
C VAL A 71 -2.10 -12.36 12.68
N VAL A 72 -2.32 -11.21 12.05
CA VAL A 72 -2.21 -9.91 12.69
C VAL A 72 -3.58 -9.28 12.83
N CYS A 73 -3.90 -8.83 14.02
CA CYS A 73 -5.12 -8.10 14.33
C CYS A 73 -4.83 -7.00 15.35
N TRP A 74 -5.83 -6.21 15.70
CA TRP A 74 -5.67 -5.10 16.64
C TRP A 74 -5.13 -5.49 18.03
N LYS A 75 -5.23 -6.76 18.42
CA LYS A 75 -4.75 -7.24 19.74
C LYS A 75 -3.24 -7.47 19.78
N ASN A 76 -2.65 -7.86 18.65
CA ASN A 76 -1.24 -8.26 18.57
C ASN A 76 -0.42 -7.39 17.60
N ALA A 77 -1.07 -6.41 16.94
CA ALA A 77 -0.37 -5.43 16.14
C ALA A 77 0.39 -4.42 17.02
N PRO A 78 1.50 -3.86 16.53
CA PRO A 78 2.17 -2.76 17.22
C PRO A 78 1.23 -1.58 17.44
N ASP A 79 1.27 -0.98 18.63
CA ASP A 79 0.51 0.23 18.95
C ASP A 79 1.19 1.47 18.36
N ALA A 80 1.22 1.54 17.04
CA ALA A 80 1.79 2.65 16.29
C ALA A 80 0.69 3.48 15.64
N LEU A 81 0.75 4.77 15.87
CA LEU A 81 -0.11 5.74 15.20
C LEU A 81 0.57 6.26 13.93
N PHE A 82 -0.21 6.51 12.91
CA PHE A 82 0.25 7.10 11.66
C PHE A 82 -0.73 8.17 11.17
N ASN A 83 -0.29 8.96 10.22
CA ASN A 83 -1.13 9.92 9.53
C ASN A 83 -1.37 9.42 8.11
N SER A 84 -2.63 9.15 7.77
CA SER A 84 -3.02 8.63 6.45
C SER A 84 -2.86 9.64 5.32
N CYS A 85 -2.84 10.94 5.64
CA CYS A 85 -2.74 12.00 4.63
C CYS A 85 -1.30 12.36 4.23
N GLY A 86 -0.28 11.77 4.88
CA GLY A 86 1.12 12.00 4.55
C GLY A 86 1.66 13.39 4.90
N GLU A 87 0.81 14.34 5.20
CA GLU A 87 1.16 15.67 5.71
C GLU A 87 0.80 15.76 7.19
N GLU A 88 1.71 16.31 7.98
CA GLU A 88 1.43 16.67 9.37
C GLU A 88 0.48 17.87 9.38
N ILE A 89 -0.82 17.59 9.24
CA ILE A 89 -1.84 18.58 9.58
C ILE A 89 -1.91 18.58 11.09
N ASP A 90 -1.40 19.61 11.71
CA ASP A 90 -1.32 19.83 13.17
C ASP A 90 -0.45 18.82 13.98
N GLY A 91 0.45 18.07 13.34
CA GLY A 91 1.44 17.23 14.03
C GLY A 91 0.89 15.99 14.74
N GLU A 92 -0.41 15.73 14.70
CA GLU A 92 -1.02 14.58 15.39
C GLU A 92 -1.20 13.37 14.46
N LYS A 93 -0.55 12.26 14.84
CA LYS A 93 -0.83 10.94 14.27
C LYS A 93 -2.05 10.36 14.96
N THR A 94 -3.14 10.18 14.23
CA THR A 94 -4.44 9.84 14.84
C THR A 94 -4.95 8.46 14.51
N GLU A 95 -4.37 7.77 13.54
CA GLU A 95 -4.87 6.50 13.03
C GLU A 95 -3.96 5.32 13.36
N ARG A 96 -4.56 4.17 13.58
CA ARG A 96 -3.88 2.88 13.73
C ARG A 96 -4.09 2.03 12.49
N VAL A 97 -3.07 1.28 12.10
CA VAL A 97 -3.18 0.31 10.99
C VAL A 97 -4.23 -0.76 11.31
N PHE A 98 -4.23 -1.23 12.57
CA PHE A 98 -5.22 -2.17 13.08
C PHE A 98 -5.88 -1.57 14.31
N ASP A 99 -7.15 -1.22 14.21
CA ASP A 99 -7.92 -0.65 15.32
C ASP A 99 -9.02 -1.60 15.76
N SER A 100 -9.45 -1.45 17.01
CA SER A 100 -10.63 -2.10 17.54
C SER A 100 -11.94 -1.48 17.06
N THR A 101 -11.87 -0.33 16.41
CA THR A 101 -13.01 0.38 15.82
C THR A 101 -12.88 0.41 14.32
N VAL A 102 -13.84 -0.17 13.63
CA VAL A 102 -13.98 -0.04 12.18
C VAL A 102 -14.55 1.33 11.87
N ARG A 103 -13.90 2.08 10.99
CA ARG A 103 -14.33 3.42 10.57
C ARG A 103 -14.70 3.50 9.10
N TYR A 104 -14.23 2.52 8.32
CA TYR A 104 -14.42 2.48 6.86
C TYR A 104 -14.68 1.04 6.39
N VAL A 105 -15.24 0.92 5.20
CA VAL A 105 -15.39 -0.35 4.47
C VAL A 105 -14.32 -0.44 3.42
#